data_59806ddc479c39fc9ea161eebee20def
#
_entry.id   59806ddc479c39fc9ea161eebee20def
#
_cell.length_a   1.000
_cell.length_b   1.000
_cell.length_c   1.000
_cell.angle_alpha   90.00
_cell.angle_beta   90.00
_cell.angle_gamma   90.00
#
_symmetry.space_group_name_H-M   'P 1'
#
loop_
_entity.id
_entity.type
_entity.pdbx_description
1 polymer ?
#
loop_
_entity_poly.entity_id
_entity_poly.type
_entity_poly.pdbx_seq_one_letter_code
_entity_poly.pdbx_strand_id
1 'polypeptide(L)'
;EEELAYCVDNYRNILSIQNIPGTPSVGLEKGTSSRTFSGISDGVHDIFTNSAGEGNITKIILAVLSFKRLKEQYGRDYKGGILLIDELDATLYGFSQKKLVDYLWKSANDFKIQIVFTTHSPIILKQVNKYQRKERAEKGINLPPYAYDSSIVYLEPKYEAEGTRRIMPRNISSTSDLNTVLND
;
A
#
# COMPACT_ATOMS: atom_id res chain seq x y z
N GLU A 1 0.13 -0.22 -24.67
CA GLU A 1 -0.97 0.75 -24.43
C GLU A 1 -1.79 0.38 -23.19
N GLU A 2 -2.21 -0.88 -23.02
CA GLU A 2 -3.03 -1.34 -21.89
C GLU A 2 -2.34 -1.15 -20.53
N GLU A 3 -1.05 -1.46 -20.43
CA GLU A 3 -0.29 -1.28 -19.19
C GLU A 3 -0.11 0.19 -18.80
N LEU A 4 0.08 1.06 -19.79
CA LEU A 4 0.16 2.50 -19.55
C LEU A 4 -1.19 3.02 -19.03
N ALA A 5 -2.29 2.60 -19.66
CA ALA A 5 -3.63 2.93 -19.19
C ALA A 5 -3.85 2.46 -17.74
N TYR A 6 -3.47 1.22 -17.45
CA TYR A 6 -3.54 0.68 -16.08
C TYR A 6 -2.78 1.55 -15.07
N CYS A 7 -1.55 1.96 -15.38
CA CYS A 7 -0.75 2.80 -14.49
C CYS A 7 -1.40 4.18 -14.30
N VAL A 8 -1.80 4.82 -15.39
CA VAL A 8 -2.37 6.17 -15.37
C VAL A 8 -3.71 6.20 -14.64
N ASP A 9 -4.57 5.23 -14.87
CA ASP A 9 -5.89 5.17 -14.23
C ASP A 9 -5.79 4.94 -12.72
N ASN A 10 -4.90 4.05 -12.28
CA ASN A 10 -4.67 3.83 -10.86
C ASN A 10 -4.01 5.04 -10.19
N TYR A 11 -3.04 5.67 -10.85
CA TYR A 11 -2.41 6.89 -10.37
C TYR A 11 -3.42 8.03 -10.18
N ARG A 12 -4.25 8.29 -11.20
CA ARG A 12 -5.34 9.28 -11.14
C ARG A 12 -6.32 8.98 -10.00
N ASN A 13 -6.69 7.73 -9.87
CA ASN A 13 -7.63 7.32 -8.83
C ASN A 13 -7.05 7.55 -7.43
N ILE A 14 -5.81 7.14 -7.18
CA ILE A 14 -5.16 7.28 -5.86
C ILE A 14 -5.00 8.77 -5.51
N LEU A 15 -4.52 9.59 -6.42
CA LEU A 15 -4.30 11.02 -6.19
C LEU A 15 -5.55 11.89 -6.34
N SER A 16 -6.67 11.34 -6.81
CA SER A 16 -7.90 12.09 -7.09
C SER A 16 -7.73 13.18 -8.17
N ILE A 17 -6.84 12.94 -9.12
CA ILE A 17 -6.61 13.85 -10.25
C ILE A 17 -7.64 13.52 -11.34
N GLN A 18 -8.46 14.51 -11.72
CA GLN A 18 -9.53 14.27 -12.71
C GLN A 18 -9.01 14.33 -14.15
N ASN A 19 -8.09 15.23 -14.46
CA ASN A 19 -7.53 15.40 -15.79
C ASN A 19 -6.02 15.52 -15.75
N ILE A 20 -5.33 14.68 -16.51
CA ILE A 20 -3.92 14.85 -16.84
C ILE A 20 -3.88 15.33 -18.29
N PRO A 21 -3.49 16.59 -18.57
CA PRO A 21 -3.37 17.06 -19.93
C PRO A 21 -2.18 16.40 -20.64
N GLY A 22 -2.29 16.23 -21.94
CA GLY A 22 -1.23 15.65 -22.77
C GLY A 22 -1.29 14.13 -22.90
N THR A 23 -0.23 13.55 -23.47
CA THR A 23 -0.07 12.10 -23.60
C THR A 23 0.73 11.58 -22.40
N PRO A 24 0.11 10.88 -21.46
CA PRO A 24 0.82 10.42 -20.29
C PRO A 24 1.88 9.37 -20.63
N SER A 25 3.01 9.42 -19.98
CA SER A 25 4.05 8.40 -20.03
C SER A 25 4.45 7.97 -18.63
N VAL A 26 4.87 6.71 -18.49
CA VAL A 26 5.39 6.18 -17.22
C VAL A 26 6.82 5.74 -17.45
N GLY A 27 7.73 6.21 -16.61
CA GLY A 27 9.13 5.89 -16.76
C GLY A 27 9.84 5.70 -15.43
N LEU A 28 10.99 5.02 -15.52
CA LEU A 28 11.98 4.91 -14.46
C LEU A 28 13.27 5.54 -15.00
N GLU A 29 13.69 6.66 -14.43
CA GLU A 29 14.94 7.28 -14.83
C GLU A 29 16.02 7.13 -13.74
N LYS A 30 17.24 6.83 -14.16
CA LYS A 30 18.41 6.85 -13.28
C LYS A 30 19.00 8.26 -13.28
N GLY A 31 18.92 8.93 -12.15
CA GLY A 31 19.65 10.18 -11.94
C GLY A 31 21.16 9.97 -11.89
N THR A 32 21.93 11.06 -11.98
CA THR A 32 23.41 11.09 -11.89
C THR A 32 23.96 10.65 -10.51
N SER A 33 23.11 10.61 -9.49
CA SER A 33 23.42 10.00 -8.18
C SER A 33 22.51 8.79 -8.01
N SER A 34 22.98 7.62 -7.87
CA SER A 34 22.33 6.30 -7.68
C SER A 34 20.81 6.24 -7.30
N ARG A 35 20.06 7.31 -7.43
CA ARG A 35 18.62 7.42 -7.19
C ARG A 35 17.86 7.14 -8.47
N THR A 36 16.89 6.23 -8.37
CA THR A 36 15.94 5.94 -9.45
C THR A 36 14.71 6.83 -9.25
N PHE A 37 14.36 7.60 -10.26
CA PHE A 37 13.15 8.39 -10.29
C PHE A 37 12.07 7.63 -11.07
N SER A 38 10.83 7.71 -10.59
CA SER A 38 9.68 7.18 -11.29
C SER A 38 8.52 8.16 -11.18
N GLY A 39 7.79 8.34 -12.25
CA GLY A 39 6.66 9.26 -12.27
C GLY A 39 5.84 9.11 -13.54
N ILE A 40 4.72 9.79 -13.58
CA ILE A 40 3.89 9.95 -14.77
C ILE A 40 4.14 11.35 -15.31
N SER A 41 4.63 11.43 -16.55
CA SER A 41 4.70 12.69 -17.28
C SER A 41 3.38 12.93 -18.00
N ASP A 42 2.83 14.12 -17.88
CA ASP A 42 1.55 14.51 -18.48
C ASP A 42 1.73 15.62 -19.55
N GLY A 43 2.97 15.91 -19.91
CA GLY A 43 3.32 16.98 -20.86
C GLY A 43 3.35 18.38 -20.24
N VAL A 44 2.87 18.56 -19.01
CA VAL A 44 2.92 19.80 -18.23
C VAL A 44 3.90 19.65 -17.06
N HIS A 45 3.90 18.46 -16.45
CA HIS A 45 4.81 18.08 -15.37
C HIS A 45 5.77 16.99 -15.88
N ASP A 46 7.05 17.23 -15.71
CA ASP A 46 8.09 16.25 -16.01
C ASP A 46 8.25 15.29 -14.81
N ILE A 47 8.79 14.11 -15.06
CA ILE A 47 9.11 13.10 -14.03
C ILE A 47 9.91 13.72 -12.86
N PHE A 48 10.77 14.69 -13.15
CA PHE A 48 11.60 15.39 -12.16
C PHE A 48 10.83 16.41 -11.31
N THR A 49 9.67 16.86 -11.75
CA THR A 49 8.82 17.82 -11.01
C THR A 49 7.81 17.17 -10.11
N ASN A 50 7.64 15.84 -10.24
CA ASN A 50 6.74 15.06 -9.38
C ASN A 50 7.21 15.14 -7.92
N SER A 51 6.25 15.28 -7.02
CA SER A 51 6.53 15.20 -5.58
C SER A 51 7.08 13.81 -5.20
N ALA A 52 7.81 13.73 -4.08
CA ALA A 52 8.31 12.45 -3.59
C ALA A 52 7.18 11.42 -3.38
N GLY A 53 5.97 11.86 -3.00
CA GLY A 53 4.78 11.03 -2.86
C GLY A 53 4.28 10.46 -4.17
N GLU A 54 4.24 11.28 -5.20
CA GLU A 54 3.84 10.86 -6.55
C GLU A 54 4.79 9.79 -7.11
N GLY A 55 6.10 9.98 -6.91
CA GLY A 55 7.11 8.99 -7.28
C GLY A 55 6.94 7.66 -6.54
N ASN A 56 6.61 7.68 -5.25
CA ASN A 56 6.37 6.48 -4.47
C ASN A 56 5.12 5.73 -4.94
N ILE A 57 4.02 6.43 -5.22
CA ILE A 57 2.80 5.81 -5.77
C ILE A 57 3.11 5.11 -7.10
N THR A 58 3.84 5.77 -7.99
CA THR A 58 4.21 5.18 -9.29
C THR A 58 5.01 3.90 -9.10
N LYS A 59 5.99 3.88 -8.19
CA LYS A 59 6.76 2.66 -7.88
C LYS A 59 5.88 1.52 -7.37
N ILE A 60 4.93 1.82 -6.49
CA ILE A 60 3.99 0.82 -5.97
C ILE A 60 3.11 0.27 -7.11
N ILE A 61 2.58 1.14 -7.97
CA ILE A 61 1.76 0.71 -9.12
C ILE A 61 2.57 -0.17 -10.07
N LEU A 62 3.82 0.20 -10.38
CA LEU A 62 4.70 -0.60 -11.23
C LEU A 62 5.06 -1.96 -10.59
N ALA A 63 5.26 -2.00 -9.28
CA ALA A 63 5.48 -3.26 -8.57
C ALA A 63 4.25 -4.17 -8.67
N VAL A 64 3.05 -3.64 -8.47
CA VAL A 64 1.79 -4.40 -8.64
C VAL A 64 1.59 -4.83 -10.09
N LEU A 65 1.89 -3.97 -11.07
CA LEU A 65 1.84 -4.32 -12.49
C LEU A 65 2.76 -5.50 -12.83
N SER A 66 3.91 -5.62 -12.16
CA SER A 66 4.80 -6.78 -12.33
C SER A 66 4.13 -8.09 -11.95
N PHE A 67 3.33 -8.12 -10.89
CA PHE A 67 2.55 -9.30 -10.51
C PHE A 67 1.40 -9.58 -11.50
N LYS A 68 0.76 -8.54 -12.04
CA LYS A 68 -0.22 -8.70 -13.13
C LYS A 68 0.41 -9.40 -14.31
N ARG A 69 1.58 -8.94 -14.78
CA ARG A 69 2.35 -9.56 -15.87
C ARG A 69 2.70 -11.03 -15.58
N LEU A 70 3.21 -11.31 -14.38
CA LEU A 70 3.54 -12.68 -13.98
C LEU A 70 2.30 -13.58 -14.00
N LYS A 71 1.16 -13.10 -13.51
CA LYS A 71 -0.10 -13.85 -13.54
C LYS A 71 -0.54 -14.15 -14.97
N GLU A 72 -0.43 -13.19 -15.88
CA GLU A 72 -0.76 -13.35 -17.30
C GLU A 72 0.20 -14.33 -17.99
N GLN A 73 1.51 -14.22 -17.72
CA GLN A 73 2.55 -15.07 -18.31
C GLN A 73 2.44 -16.52 -17.84
N TYR A 74 2.22 -16.76 -16.55
CA TYR A 74 2.22 -18.11 -15.98
C TYR A 74 0.81 -18.74 -15.84
N GLY A 75 -0.25 -17.97 -16.00
CA GLY A 75 -1.63 -18.46 -16.01
C GLY A 75 -1.94 -19.31 -14.77
N ARG A 76 -2.23 -20.60 -14.99
CA ARG A 76 -2.56 -21.57 -13.92
C ARG A 76 -1.38 -21.91 -13.01
N ASP A 77 -0.16 -21.74 -13.48
CA ASP A 77 1.06 -22.03 -12.72
C ASP A 77 1.47 -20.88 -11.81
N TYR A 78 0.85 -19.72 -11.95
CA TYR A 78 1.08 -18.57 -11.09
C TYR A 78 0.62 -18.85 -9.65
N LYS A 79 1.54 -18.76 -8.70
CA LYS A 79 1.31 -19.07 -7.27
C LYS A 79 1.07 -17.86 -6.39
N GLY A 80 1.12 -16.67 -6.95
CA GLY A 80 1.05 -15.41 -6.21
C GLY A 80 2.44 -14.86 -5.88
N GLY A 81 2.49 -13.92 -4.94
CA GLY A 81 3.74 -13.30 -4.55
C GLY A 81 3.64 -12.54 -3.23
N ILE A 82 4.75 -11.92 -2.83
CA ILE A 82 4.83 -11.07 -1.63
C ILE A 82 5.34 -9.69 -2.05
N LEU A 83 4.63 -8.64 -1.63
CA LEU A 83 5.03 -7.26 -1.80
C LEU A 83 5.31 -6.65 -0.44
N LEU A 84 6.53 -6.16 -0.23
CA LEU A 84 6.94 -5.48 0.99
C LEU A 84 7.07 -3.99 0.72
N ILE A 85 6.43 -3.16 1.56
CA ILE A 85 6.46 -1.70 1.43
C ILE A 85 6.82 -1.11 2.78
N ASP A 86 7.92 -0.38 2.84
CA ASP A 86 8.28 0.37 4.03
C ASP A 86 7.69 1.78 3.97
N GLU A 87 7.16 2.26 5.11
CA GLU A 87 6.57 3.60 5.25
C GLU A 87 5.53 3.92 4.17
N LEU A 88 4.46 3.13 4.09
CA LEU A 88 3.40 3.29 3.07
C LEU A 88 2.80 4.72 3.02
N ASP A 89 2.78 5.41 4.14
CA ASP A 89 2.27 6.78 4.30
C ASP A 89 3.27 7.87 3.93
N ALA A 90 4.54 7.53 3.66
CA ALA A 90 5.56 8.51 3.35
C ALA A 90 5.12 9.41 2.18
N THR A 91 5.07 10.71 2.45
CA THR A 91 4.77 11.77 1.49
C THR A 91 3.33 11.78 0.92
N LEU A 92 2.41 10.97 1.45
CA LEU A 92 1.00 10.96 1.08
C LEU A 92 0.10 11.59 2.13
N TYR A 93 -0.94 12.28 1.69
CA TYR A 93 -1.85 12.97 2.59
C TYR A 93 -3.29 12.42 2.51
N GLY A 94 -3.94 12.35 3.67
CA GLY A 94 -5.38 12.24 3.88
C GLY A 94 -6.08 11.20 3.00
N PHE A 95 -6.83 11.67 2.03
CA PHE A 95 -7.69 10.83 1.21
C PHE A 95 -6.92 9.89 0.26
N SER A 96 -5.76 10.32 -0.24
CA SER A 96 -4.91 9.49 -1.10
C SER A 96 -4.39 8.25 -0.38
N GLN A 97 -4.11 8.34 0.92
CA GLN A 97 -3.73 7.18 1.74
C GLN A 97 -4.84 6.12 1.77
N LYS A 98 -6.11 6.52 1.92
CA LYS A 98 -7.24 5.58 1.88
C LYS A 98 -7.35 4.91 0.53
N LYS A 99 -7.28 5.68 -0.56
CA LYS A 99 -7.37 5.15 -1.92
C LYS A 99 -6.19 4.22 -2.27
N LEU A 100 -5.00 4.51 -1.76
CA LEU A 100 -3.86 3.61 -1.91
C LEU A 100 -4.10 2.27 -1.20
N VAL A 101 -4.64 2.27 0.02
CA VAL A 101 -5.01 1.03 0.72
C VAL A 101 -6.10 0.27 -0.04
N ASP A 102 -7.11 0.97 -0.58
CA ASP A 102 -8.17 0.34 -1.38
C ASP A 102 -7.61 -0.30 -2.66
N TYR A 103 -6.68 0.38 -3.33
CA TYR A 103 -5.96 -0.15 -4.49
C TYR A 103 -5.15 -1.40 -4.15
N LEU A 104 -4.37 -1.36 -3.05
CA LEU A 104 -3.57 -2.49 -2.60
C LEU A 104 -4.44 -3.67 -2.19
N TRP A 105 -5.54 -3.44 -1.48
CA TRP A 105 -6.51 -4.46 -1.11
C TRP A 105 -7.08 -5.19 -2.34
N LYS A 106 -7.53 -4.41 -3.33
CA LYS A 106 -8.02 -4.97 -4.60
C LYS A 106 -6.94 -5.78 -5.31
N SER A 107 -5.73 -5.21 -5.42
CA SER A 107 -4.59 -5.85 -6.09
C SER A 107 -4.16 -7.15 -5.42
N ALA A 108 -4.19 -7.21 -4.07
CA ALA A 108 -3.89 -8.41 -3.31
C ALA A 108 -4.82 -9.56 -3.70
N ASN A 109 -6.12 -9.29 -3.80
CA ASN A 109 -7.10 -10.29 -4.22
C ASN A 109 -6.98 -10.65 -5.70
N ASP A 110 -6.88 -9.64 -6.58
CA ASP A 110 -6.84 -9.85 -8.03
C ASP A 110 -5.60 -10.64 -8.47
N PHE A 111 -4.46 -10.40 -7.83
CA PHE A 111 -3.18 -10.99 -8.22
C PHE A 111 -2.61 -11.99 -7.21
N LYS A 112 -3.38 -12.40 -6.20
CA LYS A 112 -2.95 -13.33 -5.14
C LYS A 112 -1.63 -12.90 -4.48
N ILE A 113 -1.53 -11.62 -4.12
CA ILE A 113 -0.33 -11.05 -3.51
C ILE A 113 -0.56 -10.91 -2.01
N GLN A 114 0.38 -11.40 -1.20
CA GLN A 114 0.48 -11.00 0.20
C GLN A 114 1.19 -9.65 0.26
N ILE A 115 0.52 -8.62 0.78
CA ILE A 115 1.10 -7.29 0.93
C ILE A 115 1.39 -7.04 2.40
N VAL A 116 2.64 -6.74 2.72
CA VAL A 116 3.10 -6.37 4.06
C VAL A 116 3.69 -4.97 3.99
N PHE A 117 3.22 -4.08 4.84
CA PHE A 117 3.74 -2.72 4.89
C PHE A 117 3.85 -2.18 6.32
N THR A 118 4.77 -1.23 6.50
CA THR A 118 4.86 -0.43 7.71
C THR A 118 4.16 0.91 7.51
N THR A 119 3.62 1.48 8.57
CA THR A 119 2.97 2.80 8.54
C THR A 119 2.89 3.40 9.93
N HIS A 120 2.96 4.73 10.01
CA HIS A 120 2.64 5.54 11.18
C HIS A 120 1.29 6.28 11.04
N SER A 121 0.57 6.08 9.94
CA SER A 121 -0.66 6.80 9.65
C SER A 121 -1.89 6.21 10.33
N PRO A 122 -2.56 6.95 11.23
CA PRO A 122 -3.86 6.55 11.77
C PRO A 122 -4.94 6.36 10.68
N ILE A 123 -4.81 7.08 9.56
CA ILE A 123 -5.75 7.00 8.45
C ILE A 123 -5.66 5.64 7.76
N ILE A 124 -4.44 5.16 7.51
CA ILE A 124 -4.18 3.84 6.93
C ILE A 124 -4.67 2.75 7.89
N LEU A 125 -4.30 2.84 9.16
CA LEU A 125 -4.72 1.86 10.17
C LEU A 125 -6.25 1.76 10.27
N LYS A 126 -6.96 2.89 10.28
CA LYS A 126 -8.43 2.92 10.26
C LYS A 126 -9.02 2.30 9.00
N GLN A 127 -8.39 2.52 7.83
CA GLN A 127 -8.85 1.92 6.58
C GLN A 127 -8.65 0.40 6.57
N VAL A 128 -7.51 -0.11 7.04
CA VAL A 128 -7.27 -1.56 7.18
C VAL A 128 -8.25 -2.17 8.19
N ASN A 129 -8.47 -1.50 9.34
CA ASN A 129 -9.44 -1.98 10.33
C ASN A 129 -10.88 -2.06 9.79
N LYS A 130 -11.25 -1.19 8.86
CA LYS A 130 -12.54 -1.29 8.14
C LYS A 130 -12.64 -2.60 7.36
N TYR A 131 -11.57 -3.04 6.67
CA TYR A 131 -11.54 -4.33 5.99
C TYR A 131 -11.61 -5.51 6.96
N GLN A 132 -10.83 -5.47 8.05
CA GLN A 132 -10.91 -6.48 9.11
C GLN A 132 -12.34 -6.65 9.65
N ARG A 133 -13.06 -5.55 9.86
CA ARG A 133 -14.45 -5.58 10.33
C ARG A 133 -15.37 -6.23 9.31
N LYS A 134 -15.21 -5.89 8.02
CA LYS A 134 -15.99 -6.49 6.94
C LYS A 134 -15.77 -7.99 6.88
N GLU A 135 -14.52 -8.44 6.89
CA GLU A 135 -14.16 -9.85 6.90
C GLU A 135 -14.73 -10.62 8.08
N ARG A 136 -14.70 -10.02 9.28
CA ARG A 136 -15.27 -10.64 10.47
C ARG A 136 -16.79 -10.75 10.40
N ALA A 137 -17.46 -9.78 9.80
CA ALA A 137 -18.89 -9.86 9.56
C ALA A 137 -19.25 -10.98 8.57
N GLU A 138 -18.38 -11.24 7.59
CA GLU A 138 -18.59 -12.26 6.55
C GLU A 138 -18.12 -13.66 7.00
N LYS A 139 -16.96 -13.78 7.63
CA LYS A 139 -16.33 -15.05 7.99
C LYS A 139 -16.62 -15.51 9.42
N GLY A 140 -17.07 -14.61 10.30
CA GLY A 140 -17.27 -14.84 11.73
C GLY A 140 -16.18 -14.23 12.61
N ILE A 141 -16.51 -13.93 13.87
CA ILE A 141 -15.64 -13.19 14.81
C ILE A 141 -14.68 -14.09 15.61
N ASN A 142 -14.93 -15.39 15.62
CA ASN A 142 -14.21 -16.35 16.49
C ASN A 142 -13.13 -17.16 15.73
N LEU A 143 -12.77 -16.74 14.53
CA LEU A 143 -11.70 -17.38 13.77
C LEU A 143 -10.32 -16.91 14.26
N PRO A 144 -9.29 -17.78 14.16
CA PRO A 144 -7.94 -17.38 14.52
C PRO A 144 -7.43 -16.27 13.56
N PRO A 145 -6.49 -15.40 14.01
CA PRO A 145 -6.01 -14.24 13.25
C PRO A 145 -5.57 -14.57 11.81
N TYR A 146 -4.96 -15.74 11.60
CA TYR A 146 -4.49 -16.19 10.27
C TYR A 146 -5.61 -16.60 9.30
N ALA A 147 -6.84 -16.70 9.76
CA ALA A 147 -8.00 -17.00 8.92
C ALA A 147 -8.59 -15.74 8.25
N TYR A 148 -8.11 -14.57 8.63
CA TYR A 148 -8.50 -13.30 8.02
C TYR A 148 -7.48 -12.87 6.97
N ASP A 149 -7.94 -12.16 5.95
CA ASP A 149 -7.10 -11.67 4.85
C ASP A 149 -6.33 -10.40 5.24
N SER A 150 -6.75 -9.72 6.32
CA SER A 150 -6.09 -8.52 6.82
C SER A 150 -5.74 -8.60 8.30
N SER A 151 -4.56 -8.10 8.65
CA SER A 151 -4.05 -8.06 10.03
C SER A 151 -3.31 -6.76 10.30
N ILE A 152 -3.45 -6.24 11.51
CA ILE A 152 -2.65 -5.11 12.02
C ILE A 152 -1.83 -5.63 13.19
N VAL A 153 -0.52 -5.43 13.12
CA VAL A 153 0.42 -5.74 14.21
C VAL A 153 1.02 -4.43 14.70
N TYR A 154 0.76 -4.10 15.94
CA TYR A 154 1.37 -2.96 16.62
C TYR A 154 2.66 -3.41 17.31
N LEU A 155 3.72 -2.64 17.12
CA LEU A 155 5.03 -2.88 17.73
C LEU A 155 5.13 -2.03 19.01
N GLU A 156 4.71 -2.61 20.14
CA GLU A 156 4.64 -1.94 21.43
C GLU A 156 6.02 -1.95 22.13
N PRO A 157 6.58 -0.79 22.50
CA PRO A 157 7.80 -0.76 23.32
C PRO A 157 7.46 -1.15 24.76
N LYS A 158 8.13 -2.16 25.31
CA LYS A 158 8.07 -2.51 26.73
C LYS A 158 9.43 -2.29 27.38
N TYR A 159 9.42 -1.73 28.58
CA TYR A 159 10.62 -1.52 29.39
C TYR A 159 10.64 -2.57 30.50
N GLU A 160 11.74 -3.32 30.58
CA GLU A 160 12.00 -4.25 31.67
C GLU A 160 12.55 -3.51 32.89
N ALA A 161 12.54 -4.17 34.06
CA ALA A 161 12.98 -3.58 35.34
C ALA A 161 14.43 -3.05 35.32
N GLU A 162 15.26 -3.58 34.42
CA GLU A 162 16.67 -3.19 34.22
C GLU A 162 16.85 -2.04 33.20
N GLY A 163 15.76 -1.40 32.73
CA GLY A 163 15.82 -0.33 31.74
C GLY A 163 16.01 -0.80 30.28
N THR A 164 16.05 -2.09 30.04
CA THR A 164 16.15 -2.66 28.70
C THR A 164 14.84 -2.47 27.95
N ARG A 165 14.90 -1.87 26.75
CA ARG A 165 13.73 -1.69 25.87
C ARG A 165 13.59 -2.92 24.98
N ARG A 166 12.43 -3.56 25.00
CA ARG A 166 12.02 -4.61 24.04
C ARG A 166 10.82 -4.15 23.23
N ILE A 167 10.77 -4.62 21.99
CA ILE A 167 9.61 -4.41 21.11
C ILE A 167 8.78 -5.69 21.12
N MET A 168 7.52 -5.59 21.52
CA MET A 168 6.58 -6.71 21.59
C MET A 168 5.49 -6.55 20.53
N PRO A 169 5.27 -7.55 19.65
CA PRO A 169 4.18 -7.50 18.71
C PRO A 169 2.84 -7.71 19.41
N ARG A 170 1.87 -6.84 19.12
CA ARG A 170 0.48 -6.93 19.59
C ARG A 170 -0.46 -6.91 18.39
N ASN A 171 -1.26 -7.96 18.24
CA ASN A 171 -2.28 -7.99 17.20
C ASN A 171 -3.45 -7.07 17.56
N ILE A 172 -3.82 -6.19 16.66
CA ILE A 172 -4.98 -5.33 16.76
C ILE A 172 -6.14 -6.04 16.08
N SER A 173 -7.11 -6.45 16.88
CA SER A 173 -8.20 -7.29 16.43
C SER A 173 -9.56 -6.61 16.41
N SER A 174 -9.69 -5.44 17.05
CA SER A 174 -10.94 -4.70 17.11
C SER A 174 -10.73 -3.20 16.92
N THR A 175 -11.82 -2.46 16.69
CA THR A 175 -11.77 -1.00 16.65
C THR A 175 -11.45 -0.42 18.03
N SER A 176 -11.86 -1.09 19.11
CA SER A 176 -11.51 -0.69 20.48
C SER A 176 -10.00 -0.78 20.70
N ASP A 177 -9.38 -1.92 20.32
CA ASP A 177 -7.92 -2.11 20.41
C ASP A 177 -7.17 -1.05 19.61
N LEU A 178 -7.66 -0.77 18.38
CA LEU A 178 -7.06 0.26 17.53
C LEU A 178 -7.15 1.65 18.17
N ASN A 179 -8.31 2.01 18.72
CA ASN A 179 -8.49 3.30 19.37
C ASN A 179 -7.59 3.45 20.60
N THR A 180 -7.37 2.39 21.37
CA THR A 180 -6.41 2.39 22.49
C THR A 180 -5.02 2.76 22.00
N VAL A 181 -4.54 2.08 20.97
CA VAL A 181 -3.20 2.31 20.41
C VAL A 181 -3.04 3.71 19.77
N LEU A 182 -4.12 4.30 19.24
CA LEU A 182 -4.07 5.63 18.61
C LEU A 182 -4.16 6.78 19.62
N ASN A 183 -4.55 6.50 20.87
CA ASN A 183 -4.69 7.51 21.93
C ASN A 183 -3.53 7.47 22.94
N ASP A 184 -2.68 6.45 22.90
CA ASP A 184 -1.43 6.32 23.65
C ASP A 184 -0.30 7.06 22.94
#